data_40313bded10cefb9bd5afea650a92bf7
#
_entry.id   40313bded10cefb9bd5afea650a92bf7
#
_cell.length_a   1.000
_cell.length_b   1.000
_cell.length_c   1.000
_cell.angle_alpha   90.00
_cell.angle_beta   90.00
_cell.angle_gamma   90.00
#
_symmetry.space_group_name_H-M   'P 1'
#
loop_
_entity.id
_entity.type
_entity.pdbx_description
1 polymer ?
#
loop_
_entity_poly.entity_id
_entity_poly.type
_entity_poly.pdbx_seq_one_letter_code
_entity_poly.pdbx_strand_id
1 'polypeptide(L)'
;VTGAAAALAASPAADSGSEFPGVLDGVLLAGPAARLAAMLDQAFLAGAGWDPGSRMLSLPAGHPLLGRAVCRTGGCDATAHGTRTGGLCWRCFARLTRAGLSAGEITSSPELPPLPDRPPGCAVPGCLRMSPGGRQGQRAGLCQAHSRRFRRVPGMTMERFLADPRVRPLPALGPCNVAACARRAESEHGYCPTHYVRWRQAVTACPGAKERHWQLTEPAVSEGGRVSLRGLPPLVVTEVLFGIWQRTGDGAKITDVNLRAVCDALRRQQAGSIGT
;
A
#
# COMPACT_ATOMS: atom_id res chain seq x y z
N VAL A 1 -11.77 7.08 -31.36
CA VAL A 1 -10.48 7.13 -30.65
C VAL A 1 -10.04 5.69 -30.44
N THR A 2 -9.30 5.21 -31.43
CA THR A 2 -8.71 3.86 -31.48
C THR A 2 -7.25 3.94 -31.07
N GLY A 3 -6.80 3.01 -30.23
CA GLY A 3 -5.37 2.70 -30.11
C GLY A 3 -4.79 2.78 -28.73
N ALA A 4 -4.77 1.66 -28.00
CA ALA A 4 -3.72 1.24 -27.05
C ALA A 4 -4.08 -0.06 -26.31
N ALA A 5 -4.71 -1.02 -27.00
CA ALA A 5 -5.03 -2.34 -26.41
C ALA A 5 -4.16 -3.49 -26.98
N ALA A 6 -3.04 -3.19 -27.62
CA ALA A 6 -2.33 -4.19 -28.40
C ALA A 6 -0.88 -4.47 -27.95
N ALA A 7 -0.63 -4.59 -26.66
CA ALA A 7 0.74 -4.88 -26.19
C ALA A 7 0.87 -6.02 -25.16
N LEU A 8 -0.15 -6.89 -25.01
CA LEU A 8 -0.04 -8.04 -24.09
C LEU A 8 -0.44 -9.39 -24.73
N ALA A 9 -0.50 -9.48 -26.05
CA ALA A 9 -0.76 -10.72 -26.76
C ALA A 9 0.40 -11.07 -27.68
N ALA A 10 1.52 -11.52 -27.10
CA ALA A 10 2.52 -12.29 -27.81
C ALA A 10 2.94 -13.45 -26.91
N SER A 11 2.40 -14.64 -27.16
CA SER A 11 3.00 -15.87 -26.67
C SER A 11 4.35 -16.06 -27.33
N PRO A 12 5.45 -16.15 -26.61
CA PRO A 12 6.68 -16.68 -27.16
C PRO A 12 6.67 -18.20 -27.08
N ALA A 13 7.10 -18.81 -28.17
CA ALA A 13 7.39 -20.22 -28.34
C ALA A 13 8.33 -20.72 -27.23
N ALA A 14 8.09 -21.96 -26.84
CA ALA A 14 8.98 -22.72 -25.96
C ALA A 14 10.42 -22.70 -26.48
N ASP A 15 11.34 -22.20 -25.69
CA ASP A 15 12.74 -22.47 -25.83
C ASP A 15 13.32 -23.00 -24.51
N SER A 16 14.18 -23.96 -24.71
CA SER A 16 14.67 -24.97 -23.79
C SER A 16 15.56 -24.44 -22.66
N GLY A 17 15.32 -24.93 -21.46
CA GLY A 17 16.41 -25.33 -20.55
C GLY A 17 17.19 -24.25 -19.87
N SER A 18 16.63 -23.71 -18.80
CA SER A 18 17.46 -23.17 -17.70
C SER A 18 16.76 -23.52 -16.37
N GLU A 19 17.26 -24.56 -15.73
CA GLU A 19 16.94 -24.85 -14.33
C GLU A 19 17.49 -23.74 -13.42
N PHE A 20 16.78 -22.62 -13.35
CA PHE A 20 16.96 -21.70 -12.24
C PHE A 20 16.01 -22.11 -11.12
N PRO A 21 16.50 -22.38 -9.90
CA PRO A 21 15.63 -22.57 -8.75
C PRO A 21 14.78 -21.31 -8.61
N GLY A 22 13.46 -21.48 -8.58
CA GLY A 22 12.51 -20.39 -8.41
C GLY A 22 12.83 -19.64 -7.12
N VAL A 23 13.35 -18.44 -7.23
CA VAL A 23 13.66 -17.57 -6.09
C VAL A 23 12.53 -16.55 -6.00
N LEU A 24 11.64 -16.73 -5.02
CA LEU A 24 10.76 -15.68 -4.53
C LEU A 24 11.34 -15.21 -3.19
N ASP A 25 11.67 -13.95 -3.06
CA ASP A 25 12.20 -13.32 -1.83
C ASP A 25 13.63 -13.72 -1.40
N GLY A 26 14.48 -14.22 -2.29
CA GLY A 26 15.78 -14.76 -1.89
C GLY A 26 15.66 -16.07 -1.09
N VAL A 27 14.44 -16.61 -0.92
CA VAL A 27 14.18 -17.91 -0.33
C VAL A 27 14.17 -18.95 -1.44
N LEU A 28 15.00 -19.96 -1.33
CA LEU A 28 14.94 -21.14 -2.17
C LEU A 28 13.59 -21.82 -1.95
N LEU A 29 12.71 -21.73 -2.96
CA LEU A 29 11.46 -22.44 -2.95
C LEU A 29 11.72 -23.91 -3.30
N ALA A 30 10.98 -24.81 -2.65
CA ALA A 30 11.05 -26.25 -2.91
C ALA A 30 9.67 -26.78 -3.33
N GLY A 31 9.67 -27.88 -4.07
CA GLY A 31 8.46 -28.61 -4.40
C GLY A 31 7.42 -27.81 -5.21
N PRO A 32 6.13 -27.84 -4.83
CA PRO A 32 5.04 -27.21 -5.59
C PRO A 32 5.22 -25.71 -5.76
N ALA A 33 5.72 -25.01 -4.74
CA ALA A 33 5.93 -23.55 -4.80
C ALA A 33 6.97 -23.18 -5.86
N ALA A 34 8.06 -23.96 -5.97
CA ALA A 34 9.10 -23.74 -6.99
C ALA A 34 8.54 -23.94 -8.41
N ARG A 35 7.74 -25.01 -8.62
CA ARG A 35 7.11 -25.26 -9.93
C ARG A 35 6.17 -24.15 -10.35
N LEU A 36 5.32 -23.68 -9.45
CA LEU A 36 4.42 -22.55 -9.74
C LEU A 36 5.18 -21.25 -10.00
N ALA A 37 6.24 -20.99 -9.21
CA ALA A 37 7.06 -19.79 -9.39
C ALA A 37 7.77 -19.78 -10.77
N ALA A 38 8.24 -20.94 -11.23
CA ALA A 38 8.88 -21.08 -12.54
C ALA A 38 7.89 -20.83 -13.72
N MET A 39 6.59 -20.99 -13.50
CA MET A 39 5.55 -20.72 -14.50
C MET A 39 5.15 -19.23 -14.56
N LEU A 40 5.49 -18.44 -13.55
CA LEU A 40 5.10 -17.04 -13.49
C LEU A 40 5.87 -16.19 -14.49
N ASP A 41 5.15 -15.42 -15.27
CA ASP A 41 5.72 -14.44 -16.19
C ASP A 41 6.32 -13.26 -15.39
N GLN A 42 7.63 -13.08 -15.51
CA GLN A 42 8.37 -12.00 -14.82
C GLN A 42 7.95 -10.61 -15.32
N ALA A 43 7.61 -10.46 -16.59
CA ALA A 43 7.11 -9.20 -17.14
C ALA A 43 5.74 -8.86 -16.53
N PHE A 44 4.87 -9.87 -16.36
CA PHE A 44 3.61 -9.70 -15.66
C PHE A 44 3.82 -9.28 -14.19
N LEU A 45 4.72 -9.95 -13.46
CA LEU A 45 5.00 -9.60 -12.05
C LEU A 45 5.51 -8.17 -11.91
N ALA A 46 6.42 -7.76 -12.80
CA ALA A 46 6.91 -6.38 -12.83
C ALA A 46 5.77 -5.39 -13.15
N GLY A 47 4.92 -5.70 -14.13
CA GLY A 47 3.73 -4.91 -14.48
C GLY A 47 2.69 -4.83 -13.36
N ALA A 48 2.53 -5.90 -12.58
CA ALA A 48 1.69 -5.94 -11.38
C ALA A 48 2.30 -5.20 -10.17
N GLY A 49 3.54 -4.72 -10.30
CA GLY A 49 4.27 -4.04 -9.23
C GLY A 49 4.61 -4.95 -8.06
N TRP A 50 4.94 -6.22 -8.35
CA TRP A 50 5.40 -7.15 -7.34
C TRP A 50 6.81 -6.81 -6.87
N ASP A 51 6.97 -6.63 -5.58
CA ASP A 51 8.25 -6.48 -4.90
C ASP A 51 8.47 -7.68 -3.96
N PRO A 52 9.31 -8.65 -4.35
CA PRO A 52 9.59 -9.82 -3.54
C PRO A 52 10.23 -9.48 -2.20
N GLY A 53 11.13 -8.51 -2.15
CA GLY A 53 11.85 -8.17 -0.93
C GLY A 53 10.94 -7.63 0.18
N SER A 54 9.90 -6.90 -0.17
CA SER A 54 8.88 -6.42 0.79
C SER A 54 7.62 -7.27 0.83
N ARG A 55 7.46 -8.25 -0.05
CA ARG A 55 6.24 -9.06 -0.28
C ARG A 55 5.02 -8.18 -0.54
N MET A 56 5.19 -7.20 -1.41
CA MET A 56 4.18 -6.19 -1.68
C MET A 56 3.79 -6.16 -3.15
N LEU A 57 2.50 -6.16 -3.43
CA LEU A 57 1.96 -5.78 -4.73
C LEU A 57 1.60 -4.30 -4.72
N SER A 58 2.01 -3.58 -5.76
CA SER A 58 1.67 -2.17 -5.99
C SER A 58 0.90 -2.05 -7.30
N LEU A 59 -0.38 -2.41 -7.27
CA LEU A 59 -1.20 -2.50 -8.47
C LEU A 59 -1.21 -1.19 -9.26
N PRO A 60 -1.03 -1.26 -10.59
CA PRO A 60 -0.92 -0.08 -11.44
C PRO A 60 -2.20 0.76 -11.43
N ALA A 61 -2.04 2.05 -11.51
CA ALA A 61 -3.15 2.97 -11.58
C ALA A 61 -3.80 2.93 -12.97
N GLY A 62 -5.13 2.80 -13.04
CA GLY A 62 -5.87 2.85 -14.30
C GLY A 62 -5.74 1.64 -15.21
N HIS A 63 -5.07 0.55 -14.80
CA HIS A 63 -5.03 -0.68 -15.59
C HIS A 63 -6.43 -1.30 -15.69
N PRO A 64 -6.89 -1.71 -16.87
CA PRO A 64 -8.27 -2.15 -17.08
C PRO A 64 -8.64 -3.42 -16.28
N LEU A 65 -7.73 -4.38 -16.17
CA LEU A 65 -7.96 -5.68 -15.54
C LEU A 65 -7.28 -5.81 -14.17
N LEU A 66 -6.08 -5.26 -14.03
CA LEU A 66 -5.29 -5.34 -12.80
C LEU A 66 -4.99 -3.94 -12.30
N GLY A 67 -5.82 -3.42 -11.42
CA GLY A 67 -5.55 -2.08 -11.00
C GLY A 67 -6.54 -1.51 -10.02
N ARG A 68 -6.28 -0.29 -9.66
CA ARG A 68 -7.15 0.55 -8.86
C ARG A 68 -7.82 1.61 -9.74
N ALA A 69 -9.06 1.91 -9.44
CA ALA A 69 -9.69 3.08 -10.04
C ALA A 69 -8.93 4.36 -9.58
N VAL A 70 -8.58 5.23 -10.52
CA VAL A 70 -7.89 6.49 -10.26
C VAL A 70 -8.91 7.60 -10.10
N CYS A 71 -8.62 8.58 -9.26
CA CYS A 71 -9.40 9.77 -9.09
C CYS A 71 -9.56 10.52 -10.43
N ARG A 72 -10.78 10.93 -10.73
CA ARG A 72 -11.09 11.67 -11.98
C ARG A 72 -10.56 13.09 -12.02
N THR A 73 -10.13 13.64 -10.91
CA THR A 73 -9.52 14.98 -10.87
C THR A 73 -8.20 14.94 -11.62
N GLY A 74 -8.01 15.84 -12.56
CA GLY A 74 -6.76 15.97 -13.32
C GLY A 74 -5.55 16.08 -12.40
N GLY A 75 -4.49 15.32 -12.71
CA GLY A 75 -3.25 15.30 -11.92
C GLY A 75 -3.36 14.61 -10.54
N CYS A 76 -4.48 13.95 -10.22
CA CYS A 76 -4.64 13.21 -8.97
C CYS A 76 -4.51 11.70 -9.20
N ASP A 77 -3.45 11.09 -8.69
CA ASP A 77 -3.17 9.66 -8.77
C ASP A 77 -3.79 8.82 -7.63
N ALA A 78 -4.51 9.48 -6.72
CA ALA A 78 -5.12 8.82 -5.58
C ALA A 78 -6.23 7.84 -6.01
N THR A 79 -6.44 6.77 -5.23
CA THR A 79 -7.51 5.79 -5.48
C THR A 79 -8.88 6.45 -5.39
N ALA A 80 -9.71 6.26 -6.42
CA ALA A 80 -11.09 6.67 -6.42
C ALA A 80 -11.92 5.84 -5.42
N HIS A 81 -12.87 6.48 -4.76
CA HIS A 81 -13.82 5.82 -3.87
C HIS A 81 -15.17 5.66 -4.58
N GLY A 82 -15.35 4.54 -5.27
CA GLY A 82 -16.63 4.05 -5.79
C GLY A 82 -17.63 5.11 -6.33
N THR A 83 -18.87 4.70 -6.51
CA THR A 83 -19.95 5.52 -7.08
C THR A 83 -20.39 6.68 -6.18
N ARG A 84 -20.24 6.56 -4.86
CA ARG A 84 -20.66 7.61 -3.88
C ARG A 84 -19.90 8.93 -4.04
N THR A 85 -18.69 8.89 -4.56
CA THR A 85 -17.85 10.08 -4.77
C THR A 85 -17.75 10.46 -6.24
N GLY A 86 -18.57 9.88 -7.12
CA GLY A 86 -18.52 10.15 -8.56
C GLY A 86 -17.18 9.77 -9.22
N GLY A 87 -16.45 8.81 -8.66
CA GLY A 87 -15.13 8.42 -9.16
C GLY A 87 -13.99 9.32 -8.68
N LEU A 88 -14.20 10.09 -7.62
CA LEU A 88 -13.17 10.90 -6.99
C LEU A 88 -12.54 10.19 -5.78
N CYS A 89 -11.33 10.55 -5.43
CA CYS A 89 -10.77 10.20 -4.14
C CYS A 89 -11.45 11.05 -3.04
N TRP A 90 -11.42 10.54 -1.79
CA TRP A 90 -12.06 11.23 -0.68
C TRP A 90 -11.56 12.67 -0.46
N ARG A 91 -10.29 12.94 -0.73
CA ARG A 91 -9.70 14.28 -0.62
C ARG A 91 -10.27 15.25 -1.65
N CYS A 92 -10.31 14.84 -2.91
CA CYS A 92 -10.90 15.66 -3.98
C CYS A 92 -12.39 15.86 -3.73
N PHE A 93 -13.11 14.82 -3.38
CA PHE A 93 -14.52 14.90 -3.03
C PHE A 93 -14.77 15.90 -1.90
N ALA A 94 -14.05 15.80 -0.78
CA ALA A 94 -14.20 16.72 0.34
C ALA A 94 -13.82 18.16 0.02
N ARG A 95 -12.86 18.41 -0.91
CA ARG A 95 -12.54 19.77 -1.39
C ARG A 95 -13.68 20.37 -2.17
N LEU A 96 -14.24 19.60 -3.08
CA LEU A 96 -15.32 20.06 -3.96
C LEU A 96 -16.60 20.29 -3.18
N THR A 97 -16.93 19.39 -2.24
CA THR A 97 -18.08 19.60 -1.34
C THR A 97 -17.94 20.90 -0.52
N ARG A 98 -16.73 21.21 -0.04
CA ARG A 98 -16.48 22.50 0.65
C ARG A 98 -16.57 23.71 -0.27
N ALA A 99 -16.32 23.54 -1.54
CA ALA A 99 -16.49 24.60 -2.56
C ALA A 99 -17.96 24.73 -3.01
N GLY A 100 -18.89 23.95 -2.43
CA GLY A 100 -20.31 24.01 -2.74
C GLY A 100 -20.71 23.33 -4.06
N LEU A 101 -19.80 22.50 -4.63
CA LEU A 101 -20.06 21.80 -5.89
C LEU A 101 -20.74 20.47 -5.64
N SER A 102 -21.78 20.16 -6.42
CA SER A 102 -22.46 18.86 -6.39
C SER A 102 -21.62 17.75 -7.04
N ALA A 103 -21.92 16.49 -6.73
CA ALA A 103 -21.22 15.35 -7.28
C ALA A 103 -21.26 15.29 -8.83
N GLY A 104 -22.30 15.83 -9.47
CA GLY A 104 -22.43 15.92 -10.93
C GLY A 104 -21.53 17.02 -11.52
N GLU A 105 -21.47 18.17 -10.87
CA GLU A 105 -20.61 19.30 -11.29
C GLU A 105 -19.12 18.99 -11.09
N ILE A 106 -18.81 18.14 -10.12
CA ILE A 106 -17.47 17.67 -9.79
C ILE A 106 -16.81 16.92 -10.96
N THR A 107 -17.58 16.22 -11.78
CA THR A 107 -17.05 15.43 -12.91
C THR A 107 -16.67 16.29 -14.12
N SER A 108 -17.14 17.51 -14.19
CA SER A 108 -16.97 18.43 -15.34
C SER A 108 -15.98 19.55 -15.08
N SER A 109 -15.45 19.71 -13.88
CA SER A 109 -14.52 20.81 -13.56
C SER A 109 -13.05 20.36 -13.63
N PRO A 110 -12.33 20.73 -14.71
CA PRO A 110 -10.94 20.34 -14.91
C PRO A 110 -9.92 21.15 -14.10
N GLU A 111 -10.35 22.18 -13.37
CA GLU A 111 -9.45 23.26 -12.90
C GLU A 111 -9.05 23.20 -11.42
N LEU A 112 -9.30 22.10 -10.73
CA LEU A 112 -8.78 22.00 -9.37
C LEU A 112 -7.28 21.75 -9.40
N PRO A 113 -6.48 22.61 -8.78
CA PRO A 113 -5.06 22.36 -8.68
C PRO A 113 -4.81 20.98 -8.09
N PRO A 114 -3.87 20.20 -8.62
CA PRO A 114 -3.55 18.87 -8.11
C PRO A 114 -3.31 18.96 -6.61
N LEU A 115 -3.77 17.95 -5.88
CA LEU A 115 -3.39 17.82 -4.48
C LEU A 115 -1.88 17.67 -4.45
N PRO A 116 -1.17 18.38 -3.57
CA PRO A 116 0.25 18.17 -3.42
C PRO A 116 0.47 16.66 -3.17
N ASP A 117 1.36 16.09 -3.98
CA ASP A 117 1.84 14.74 -3.80
C ASP A 117 2.17 14.50 -2.34
N ARG A 118 2.01 13.24 -1.90
CA ARG A 118 2.37 12.72 -0.58
C ARG A 118 2.79 13.77 0.45
N PRO A 119 2.34 13.69 1.70
CA PRO A 119 2.84 14.60 2.73
C PRO A 119 4.37 14.62 2.63
N PRO A 120 4.98 15.77 2.54
CA PRO A 120 6.42 15.90 2.42
C PRO A 120 7.09 15.10 3.55
N GLY A 121 8.25 14.56 3.27
CA GLY A 121 9.09 13.94 4.31
C GLY A 121 9.29 14.93 5.47
N CYS A 122 9.86 14.47 6.57
CA CYS A 122 10.20 15.35 7.68
C CYS A 122 11.13 16.48 7.22
N ALA A 123 10.85 17.71 7.64
CA ALA A 123 11.65 18.88 7.30
C ALA A 123 13.07 18.86 7.89
N VAL A 124 13.34 17.99 8.88
CA VAL A 124 14.70 17.81 9.42
C VAL A 124 15.56 17.14 8.34
N PRO A 125 16.67 17.76 7.91
CA PRO A 125 17.54 17.24 6.87
C PRO A 125 17.99 15.80 7.17
N GLY A 126 17.92 14.92 6.16
CA GLY A 126 18.30 13.51 6.30
C GLY A 126 17.33 12.64 7.11
N CYS A 127 16.24 13.17 7.65
CA CYS A 127 15.23 12.39 8.36
C CYS A 127 14.36 11.60 7.38
N LEU A 128 14.36 10.27 7.51
CA LEU A 128 13.63 9.36 6.62
C LEU A 128 12.18 9.09 7.08
N ARG A 129 11.72 9.72 8.16
CA ARG A 129 10.35 9.58 8.67
C ARG A 129 9.39 10.51 7.92
N MET A 130 8.20 10.02 7.65
CA MET A 130 7.15 10.82 7.02
C MET A 130 6.58 11.85 7.98
N SER A 131 6.23 13.02 7.44
CA SER A 131 5.39 13.97 8.16
C SER A 131 3.94 13.48 8.08
N PRO A 132 3.20 13.34 9.21
CA PRO A 132 1.78 13.08 9.15
C PRO A 132 1.10 14.30 8.51
N GLY A 133 0.56 14.12 7.31
CA GLY A 133 -0.13 15.17 6.55
C GLY A 133 -1.24 15.79 7.41
N GLY A 134 -1.16 17.08 7.62
CA GLY A 134 -1.90 17.88 8.58
C GLY A 134 -3.40 17.58 8.71
N ARG A 135 -3.78 17.09 9.85
CA ARG A 135 -5.03 17.43 10.51
C ARG A 135 -4.69 18.24 11.74
N GLN A 136 -5.23 19.45 11.79
CA GLN A 136 -5.32 20.37 12.94
C GLN A 136 -4.12 20.37 13.91
N GLY A 137 -3.29 21.40 13.88
CA GLY A 137 -2.34 21.72 14.93
C GLY A 137 -0.95 21.08 14.85
N GLN A 138 -0.71 20.15 13.94
CA GLN A 138 0.65 19.70 13.64
C GLN A 138 1.28 20.66 12.63
N ARG A 139 2.32 21.37 13.05
CA ARG A 139 3.04 22.28 12.17
C ARG A 139 3.56 21.47 10.98
N ALA A 140 3.16 21.90 9.78
CA ALA A 140 3.48 21.26 8.53
C ALA A 140 4.99 20.96 8.44
N GLY A 141 5.32 19.72 8.11
CA GLY A 141 6.68 19.37 7.73
C GLY A 141 7.51 18.57 8.75
N LEU A 142 7.06 18.30 9.98
CA LEU A 142 7.82 17.48 10.93
C LEU A 142 7.20 16.08 11.12
N CYS A 143 8.02 15.04 11.22
CA CYS A 143 7.56 13.73 11.67
C CYS A 143 7.08 13.77 13.13
N GLN A 144 6.35 12.76 13.57
CA GLN A 144 5.75 12.72 14.91
C GLN A 144 6.78 12.93 16.03
N ALA A 145 7.96 12.31 15.94
CA ALA A 145 9.01 12.43 16.95
C ALA A 145 9.58 13.86 17.01
N HIS A 146 9.90 14.45 15.85
CA HIS A 146 10.38 15.83 15.78
C HIS A 146 9.31 16.84 16.19
N SER A 147 8.05 16.60 15.82
CA SER A 147 6.93 17.44 16.25
C SER A 147 6.73 17.41 17.76
N ARG A 148 6.91 16.25 18.41
CA ARG A 148 6.91 16.16 19.90
C ARG A 148 8.06 16.93 20.54
N ARG A 149 9.28 16.82 20.00
CA ARG A 149 10.45 17.57 20.48
C ARG A 149 10.23 19.07 20.33
N PHE A 150 9.79 19.49 19.15
CA PHE A 150 9.51 20.89 18.85
C PHE A 150 8.52 21.52 19.84
N ARG A 151 7.44 20.80 20.19
CA ARG A 151 6.40 21.29 21.12
C ARG A 151 6.83 21.34 22.57
N ARG A 152 7.89 20.62 22.96
CA ARG A 152 8.41 20.63 24.35
C ARG A 152 9.15 21.90 24.71
N VAL A 153 9.53 22.72 23.74
CA VAL A 153 10.27 23.96 23.96
C VAL A 153 9.36 25.14 23.66
N PRO A 154 8.83 25.84 24.69
CA PRO A 154 8.01 27.03 24.47
C PRO A 154 8.78 28.10 23.69
N GLY A 155 8.10 28.79 22.76
CA GLY A 155 8.71 29.85 21.96
C GLY A 155 9.72 29.41 20.89
N MET A 156 9.91 28.09 20.68
CA MET A 156 10.77 27.57 19.63
C MET A 156 10.19 27.91 18.25
N THR A 157 10.98 28.56 17.39
CA THR A 157 10.66 28.74 15.96
C THR A 157 11.14 27.54 15.16
N MET A 158 10.51 27.31 13.99
CA MET A 158 10.91 26.21 13.09
C MET A 158 12.38 26.36 12.66
N GLU A 159 12.76 27.56 12.31
CA GLU A 159 14.14 27.89 11.89
C GLU A 159 15.16 27.53 12.97
N ARG A 160 14.93 27.98 14.20
CA ARG A 160 15.82 27.66 15.35
C ARG A 160 15.83 26.15 15.63
N PHE A 161 14.69 25.47 15.49
CA PHE A 161 14.62 24.03 15.68
C PHE A 161 15.43 23.26 14.63
N LEU A 162 15.35 23.65 13.36
CA LEU A 162 16.09 23.01 12.29
C LEU A 162 17.60 23.30 12.35
N ALA A 163 17.98 24.45 12.92
CA ALA A 163 19.39 24.82 13.13
C ALA A 163 20.01 24.22 14.41
N ASP A 164 19.21 23.64 15.32
CA ASP A 164 19.72 23.06 16.57
C ASP A 164 20.48 21.75 16.28
N PRO A 165 21.81 21.68 16.56
CA PRO A 165 22.62 20.49 16.26
C PRO A 165 22.19 19.24 17.06
N ARG A 166 21.38 19.40 18.08
CA ARG A 166 20.79 18.29 18.86
C ARG A 166 19.59 17.64 18.13
N VAL A 167 19.04 18.30 17.11
CA VAL A 167 17.96 17.77 16.29
C VAL A 167 18.56 16.88 15.20
N ARG A 168 18.74 15.61 15.51
CA ARG A 168 19.35 14.63 14.59
C ARG A 168 18.31 13.98 13.69
N PRO A 169 18.68 13.64 12.44
CA PRO A 169 17.83 12.85 11.56
C PRO A 169 17.47 11.50 12.18
N LEU A 170 16.28 11.01 11.88
CA LEU A 170 15.80 9.74 12.37
C LEU A 170 15.66 8.75 11.20
N PRO A 171 16.03 7.48 11.39
CA PRO A 171 15.85 6.45 10.38
C PRO A 171 14.37 6.18 10.09
N ALA A 172 14.07 5.58 8.95
CA ALA A 172 12.74 5.09 8.64
C ALA A 172 12.31 4.02 9.66
N LEU A 173 11.02 3.99 9.99
CA LEU A 173 10.46 3.00 10.93
C LEU A 173 10.10 1.66 10.26
N GLY A 174 10.35 1.52 8.96
CA GLY A 174 9.98 0.31 8.23
C GLY A 174 8.48 0.17 7.95
N PRO A 175 8.04 -1.02 7.54
CA PRO A 175 6.62 -1.32 7.33
C PRO A 175 5.88 -1.46 8.66
N CYS A 176 4.56 -1.29 8.64
CA CYS A 176 3.70 -1.59 9.78
C CYS A 176 3.83 -3.07 10.17
N ASN A 177 3.90 -3.38 11.47
CA ASN A 177 4.05 -4.76 11.97
C ASN A 177 2.86 -5.66 11.66
N VAL A 178 1.68 -5.11 11.37
CA VAL A 178 0.54 -5.91 10.89
C VAL A 178 0.87 -6.46 9.51
N ALA A 179 0.86 -7.79 9.38
CA ALA A 179 1.28 -8.48 8.16
C ALA A 179 0.47 -8.06 6.93
N ALA A 180 -0.84 -7.89 7.07
CA ALA A 180 -1.74 -7.44 6.03
C ALA A 180 -1.54 -5.98 5.59
N CYS A 181 -0.86 -5.16 6.39
CA CYS A 181 -0.79 -3.72 6.19
C CYS A 181 0.31 -3.30 5.20
N ALA A 182 -0.07 -2.56 4.17
CA ALA A 182 0.86 -1.99 3.20
C ALA A 182 1.44 -0.61 3.63
N ARG A 183 0.99 -0.06 4.77
CA ARG A 183 1.45 1.23 5.28
C ARG A 183 2.80 1.12 5.97
N ARG A 184 3.49 2.25 6.07
CA ARG A 184 4.68 2.37 6.92
C ARG A 184 4.28 2.57 8.38
N ALA A 185 5.13 2.12 9.28
CA ALA A 185 5.02 2.47 10.70
C ALA A 185 5.28 3.98 10.87
N GLU A 186 4.53 4.60 11.79
CA GLU A 186 4.71 6.00 12.17
C GLU A 186 5.03 6.16 13.66
N SER A 187 4.94 5.08 14.42
CA SER A 187 5.27 5.03 15.84
C SER A 187 6.43 4.08 16.10
N GLU A 188 7.14 4.29 17.21
CA GLU A 188 8.22 3.42 17.68
C GLU A 188 7.73 2.01 18.06
N HIS A 189 6.40 1.84 18.21
CA HIS A 189 5.78 0.53 18.41
C HIS A 189 5.67 -0.29 17.11
N GLY A 190 6.13 0.24 15.97
CA GLY A 190 6.10 -0.47 14.70
C GLY A 190 4.73 -0.49 14.00
N TYR A 191 3.78 0.34 14.39
CA TYR A 191 2.45 0.40 13.80
C TYR A 191 2.19 1.67 13.02
N CYS A 192 1.39 1.58 11.97
CA CYS A 192 0.77 2.76 11.38
C CYS A 192 -0.29 3.34 12.36
N PRO A 193 -0.72 4.61 12.22
CA PRO A 193 -1.62 5.24 13.19
C PRO A 193 -2.91 4.47 13.44
N THR A 194 -3.51 3.92 12.38
CA THR A 194 -4.76 3.15 12.49
C THR A 194 -4.55 1.86 13.29
N HIS A 195 -3.48 1.10 12.97
CA HIS A 195 -3.22 -0.16 13.68
C HIS A 195 -2.72 0.08 15.11
N TYR A 196 -2.05 1.18 15.38
CA TYR A 196 -1.72 1.54 16.77
C TYR A 196 -2.96 1.75 17.64
N VAL A 197 -3.96 2.46 17.11
CA VAL A 197 -5.23 2.67 17.84
C VAL A 197 -5.97 1.34 18.03
N ARG A 198 -6.07 0.51 16.98
CA ARG A 198 -6.74 -0.80 17.04
C ARG A 198 -6.04 -1.76 18.00
N TRP A 199 -4.72 -1.78 18.01
CA TRP A 199 -3.96 -2.60 18.96
C TRP A 199 -4.24 -2.18 20.40
N ARG A 200 -4.22 -0.89 20.69
CA ARG A 200 -4.57 -0.39 22.02
C ARG A 200 -5.99 -0.79 22.44
N GLN A 201 -6.95 -0.70 21.54
CA GLN A 201 -8.32 -1.16 21.77
C GLN A 201 -8.39 -2.67 22.04
N ALA A 202 -7.67 -3.48 21.25
CA ALA A 202 -7.61 -4.92 21.42
C ALA A 202 -7.02 -5.32 22.79
N VAL A 203 -5.93 -4.70 23.22
CA VAL A 203 -5.31 -4.95 24.53
C VAL A 203 -6.22 -4.50 25.67
N THR A 204 -6.93 -3.38 25.51
CA THR A 204 -7.89 -2.91 26.51
C THR A 204 -9.09 -3.86 26.64
N ALA A 205 -9.59 -4.39 25.51
CA ALA A 205 -10.70 -5.34 25.50
C ALA A 205 -10.30 -6.74 25.98
N CYS A 206 -9.06 -7.13 25.71
CA CYS A 206 -8.49 -8.43 26.09
C CYS A 206 -7.04 -8.26 26.58
N PRO A 207 -6.80 -8.08 27.90
CA PRO A 207 -5.44 -7.88 28.43
C PRO A 207 -4.46 -9.02 28.14
N GLY A 208 -4.96 -10.22 27.81
CA GLY A 208 -4.16 -11.38 27.40
C GLY A 208 -3.95 -11.51 25.88
N ALA A 209 -4.31 -10.51 25.07
CA ALA A 209 -4.15 -10.55 23.62
C ALA A 209 -2.68 -10.77 23.23
N LYS A 210 -2.43 -11.82 22.43
CA LYS A 210 -1.09 -12.14 21.94
C LYS A 210 -0.77 -11.25 20.75
N GLU A 211 0.14 -10.32 20.91
CA GLU A 211 0.50 -9.32 19.89
C GLU A 211 0.87 -9.95 18.55
N ARG A 212 1.72 -10.99 18.56
CA ARG A 212 2.13 -11.67 17.32
C ARG A 212 0.96 -12.30 16.55
N HIS A 213 0.01 -12.90 17.25
CA HIS A 213 -1.19 -13.45 16.62
C HIS A 213 -2.05 -12.34 16.03
N TRP A 214 -2.26 -11.25 16.77
CA TRP A 214 -2.99 -10.08 16.30
C TRP A 214 -2.32 -9.46 15.06
N GLN A 215 -1.00 -9.31 15.04
CA GLN A 215 -0.25 -8.80 13.89
C GLN A 215 -0.47 -9.62 12.61
N LEU A 216 -0.67 -10.94 12.75
CA LEU A 216 -0.89 -11.85 11.62
C LEU A 216 -2.34 -11.83 11.12
N THR A 217 -3.31 -11.64 12.01
CA THR A 217 -4.75 -11.80 11.73
C THR A 217 -5.51 -10.49 11.58
N GLU A 218 -4.95 -9.37 12.03
CA GLU A 218 -5.59 -8.06 11.90
C GLU A 218 -5.74 -7.67 10.43
N PRO A 219 -6.95 -7.24 10.01
CA PRO A 219 -7.22 -6.89 8.62
C PRO A 219 -6.40 -5.69 8.12
N ALA A 220 -6.13 -5.69 6.82
CA ALA A 220 -5.44 -4.61 6.15
C ALA A 220 -6.17 -3.26 6.25
N VAL A 221 -5.40 -2.19 6.36
CA VAL A 221 -5.88 -0.83 6.11
C VAL A 221 -5.59 -0.48 4.66
N SER A 222 -6.59 0.01 3.95
CA SER A 222 -6.45 0.39 2.53
C SER A 222 -5.32 1.41 2.34
N GLU A 223 -4.48 1.16 1.33
CA GLU A 223 -3.35 2.01 0.97
C GLU A 223 -3.13 1.98 -0.55
N GLY A 224 -3.78 2.89 -1.25
CA GLY A 224 -3.47 3.27 -2.63
C GLY A 224 -3.15 2.15 -3.64
N GLY A 225 -3.93 1.07 -3.70
CA GLY A 225 -3.67 -0.06 -4.61
C GLY A 225 -2.57 -1.02 -4.12
N ARG A 226 -1.98 -0.78 -2.95
CA ARG A 226 -0.97 -1.67 -2.38
C ARG A 226 -1.60 -2.80 -1.59
N VAL A 227 -1.11 -4.01 -1.82
CA VAL A 227 -1.56 -5.23 -1.15
C VAL A 227 -0.35 -5.96 -0.58
N SER A 228 -0.37 -6.23 0.72
CA SER A 228 0.70 -6.97 1.38
C SER A 228 0.41 -8.47 1.33
N LEU A 229 1.39 -9.26 0.91
CA LEU A 229 1.39 -10.72 0.99
C LEU A 229 2.23 -11.25 2.17
N ARG A 230 2.70 -10.36 3.04
CA ARG A 230 3.43 -10.74 4.26
C ARG A 230 2.57 -11.59 5.17
N GLY A 231 3.21 -12.51 5.90
CA GLY A 231 2.51 -13.42 6.81
C GLY A 231 1.78 -14.59 6.14
N LEU A 232 1.76 -14.64 4.80
CA LEU A 232 1.32 -15.81 4.06
C LEU A 232 2.50 -16.77 3.84
N PRO A 233 2.29 -18.11 3.89
CA PRO A 233 3.31 -19.09 3.53
C PRO A 233 3.80 -18.89 2.08
N PRO A 234 5.04 -19.26 1.75
CA PRO A 234 5.59 -19.08 0.40
C PRO A 234 4.73 -19.72 -0.72
N LEU A 235 4.21 -20.92 -0.49
CA LEU A 235 3.32 -21.58 -1.45
C LEU A 235 2.07 -20.74 -1.70
N VAL A 236 1.41 -20.24 -0.66
CA VAL A 236 0.20 -19.40 -0.78
C VAL A 236 0.51 -18.09 -1.50
N VAL A 237 1.68 -17.48 -1.23
CA VAL A 237 2.11 -16.28 -1.99
C VAL A 237 2.19 -16.59 -3.48
N THR A 238 2.84 -17.71 -3.84
CA THR A 238 3.00 -18.13 -5.24
C THR A 238 1.64 -18.43 -5.88
N GLU A 239 0.75 -19.14 -5.17
CA GLU A 239 -0.61 -19.45 -5.64
C GLU A 239 -1.44 -18.17 -5.87
N VAL A 240 -1.35 -17.18 -4.97
CA VAL A 240 -1.99 -15.88 -5.15
C VAL A 240 -1.47 -15.17 -6.41
N LEU A 241 -0.14 -15.11 -6.59
CA LEU A 241 0.46 -14.47 -7.76
C LEU A 241 0.08 -15.21 -9.05
N PHE A 242 0.09 -16.54 -9.04
CA PHE A 242 -0.33 -17.36 -10.17
C PHE A 242 -1.82 -17.16 -10.50
N GLY A 243 -2.67 -17.16 -9.50
CA GLY A 243 -4.10 -16.91 -9.68
C GLY A 243 -4.41 -15.52 -10.23
N ILE A 244 -3.66 -14.49 -9.82
CA ILE A 244 -3.77 -13.14 -10.39
C ILE A 244 -3.38 -13.16 -11.87
N TRP A 245 -2.26 -13.78 -12.20
CA TRP A 245 -1.76 -13.90 -13.59
C TRP A 245 -2.76 -14.60 -14.49
N GLN A 246 -3.22 -15.79 -14.11
CA GLN A 246 -4.19 -16.58 -14.87
C GLN A 246 -5.50 -15.80 -15.08
N ARG A 247 -6.10 -15.31 -14.02
CA ARG A 247 -7.38 -14.59 -14.13
C ARG A 247 -7.28 -13.31 -14.94
N THR A 248 -6.14 -12.63 -14.90
CA THR A 248 -5.90 -11.45 -15.73
C THR A 248 -5.76 -11.85 -17.20
N GLY A 249 -5.09 -12.98 -17.48
CA GLY A 249 -5.03 -13.58 -18.83
C GLY A 249 -6.41 -13.95 -19.39
N ASP A 250 -7.32 -14.43 -18.54
CA ASP A 250 -8.71 -14.73 -18.87
C ASP A 250 -9.60 -13.48 -19.00
N GLY A 251 -9.04 -12.29 -18.87
CA GLY A 251 -9.78 -11.02 -18.94
C GLY A 251 -10.55 -10.66 -17.66
N ALA A 252 -10.35 -11.38 -16.56
CA ALA A 252 -11.02 -11.07 -15.30
C ALA A 252 -10.43 -9.85 -14.60
N LYS A 253 -11.31 -8.97 -14.12
CA LYS A 253 -10.89 -7.77 -13.37
C LYS A 253 -10.56 -8.11 -11.93
N ILE A 254 -9.34 -7.77 -11.52
CA ILE A 254 -8.84 -7.93 -10.16
C ILE A 254 -8.59 -6.55 -9.55
N THR A 255 -9.16 -6.30 -8.37
CA THR A 255 -9.00 -5.06 -7.62
C THR A 255 -8.20 -5.28 -6.35
N ASP A 256 -7.54 -4.24 -5.88
CA ASP A 256 -6.83 -4.26 -4.59
C ASP A 256 -7.76 -4.58 -3.40
N VAL A 257 -9.03 -4.23 -3.49
CA VAL A 257 -10.04 -4.51 -2.44
C VAL A 257 -10.30 -6.01 -2.35
N ASN A 258 -10.60 -6.65 -3.50
CA ASN A 258 -10.88 -8.08 -3.56
C ASN A 258 -9.64 -8.89 -3.14
N LEU A 259 -8.47 -8.49 -3.62
CA LEU A 259 -7.22 -9.18 -3.31
C LEU A 259 -6.87 -9.09 -1.83
N ARG A 260 -7.06 -7.92 -1.20
CA ARG A 260 -6.90 -7.79 0.26
C ARG A 260 -7.86 -8.70 1.02
N ALA A 261 -9.13 -8.74 0.63
CA ALA A 261 -10.13 -9.59 1.28
C ALA A 261 -9.74 -11.08 1.22
N VAL A 262 -9.27 -11.55 0.07
CA VAL A 262 -8.76 -12.92 -0.10
C VAL A 262 -7.54 -13.16 0.80
N CYS A 263 -6.53 -12.29 0.75
CA CYS A 263 -5.33 -12.44 1.57
C CYS A 263 -5.64 -12.41 3.08
N ASP A 264 -6.57 -11.57 3.51
CA ASP A 264 -7.00 -11.49 4.91
C ASP A 264 -7.74 -12.78 5.34
N ALA A 265 -8.55 -13.38 4.45
CA ALA A 265 -9.18 -14.67 4.71
C ALA A 265 -8.15 -15.78 4.86
N LEU A 266 -7.19 -15.87 3.93
CA LEU A 266 -6.11 -16.86 3.95
C LEU A 266 -5.27 -16.78 5.25
N ARG A 267 -4.98 -15.56 5.73
CA ARG A 267 -4.26 -15.38 7.00
C ARG A 267 -5.07 -15.85 8.20
N ARG A 268 -6.35 -15.49 8.25
CA ARG A 268 -7.22 -15.93 9.37
C ARG A 268 -7.40 -17.44 9.41
N GLN A 269 -7.48 -18.08 8.26
CA GLN A 269 -7.60 -19.54 8.14
C GLN A 269 -6.26 -20.25 8.32
N GLN A 270 -5.14 -19.51 8.37
CA GLN A 270 -3.78 -20.08 8.38
C GLN A 270 -3.56 -21.07 7.23
N ALA A 271 -4.13 -20.76 6.06
CA ALA A 271 -4.10 -21.64 4.91
C ALA A 271 -2.67 -22.02 4.53
N GLY A 272 -2.41 -23.31 4.36
CA GLY A 272 -1.14 -23.84 3.87
C GLY A 272 -1.06 -23.83 2.33
N SER A 273 -2.22 -23.90 1.66
CA SER A 273 -2.43 -23.81 0.21
C SER A 273 -3.83 -23.31 -0.06
N ILE A 274 -4.06 -22.73 -1.26
CA ILE A 274 -5.41 -22.34 -1.74
C ILE A 274 -6.17 -23.55 -2.28
N GLY A 275 -5.46 -24.59 -2.75
CA GLY A 275 -6.04 -25.80 -3.33
C GLY A 275 -6.49 -26.85 -2.31
N THR A 276 -6.33 -26.60 -1.03
CA THR A 276 -6.85 -27.42 0.07
C THR A 276 -8.00 -26.72 0.76
#